data_5fa9b9a209dc6e863b6bf3f1d26d6005
#
_entry.id   5fa9b9a209dc6e863b6bf3f1d26d6005
#
_cell.length_a   1.000
_cell.length_b   1.000
_cell.length_c   1.000
_cell.angle_alpha   90.00
_cell.angle_beta   90.00
_cell.angle_gamma   90.00
#
_symmetry.space_group_name_H-M   'P 1'
#
loop_
_entity.id
_entity.type
_entity.pdbx_description
1 polymer ?
#
loop_
_entity_poly.entity_id
_entity_poly.type
_entity_poly.pdbx_seq_one_letter_code
_entity_poly.pdbx_strand_id
1 'polypeptide(L)'
;MDPTDIQDLIVVGAGGHGQVVAEIIQEYYVADKRFRLMGFIDDNPRLVGAVVNDIPVLGNTEYINYLTLCNFVIGIGSNSVRSSLFDLLCSIGFCPVTIRHPYSSVSNSASLGKGVVVCAGVVVSSQAEIGNNVIINTSSSVDHHCNIGDHAHIAPGARLGGEVVVGEKALVGIGATVMPRVKIGTHAVVGAGATVIKDVPEGKIVIGTPAK
;
A
#
# COMPACT_ATOMS: atom_id res chain seq x y z
N MET A 1 -14.90 -17.32 -13.88
CA MET A 1 -13.50 -17.78 -14.00
C MET A 1 -13.47 -19.21 -13.51
N ASP A 2 -12.79 -20.08 -14.25
CA ASP A 2 -12.59 -21.46 -13.83
C ASP A 2 -11.77 -21.43 -12.52
N PRO A 3 -12.16 -22.11 -11.45
CA PRO A 3 -11.42 -22.15 -10.18
C PRO A 3 -10.02 -22.79 -10.30
N THR A 4 -9.64 -23.26 -11.49
CA THR A 4 -8.33 -23.84 -11.78
C THR A 4 -7.34 -22.85 -12.43
N ASP A 5 -7.75 -21.62 -12.74
CA ASP A 5 -6.92 -20.66 -13.46
C ASP A 5 -6.04 -19.85 -12.50
N ILE A 6 -4.85 -20.38 -12.19
CA ILE A 6 -3.86 -19.71 -11.32
C ILE A 6 -3.30 -18.50 -12.10
N GLN A 7 -3.43 -17.31 -11.51
CA GLN A 7 -2.99 -16.06 -12.13
C GLN A 7 -1.55 -15.70 -11.74
N ASP A 8 -0.76 -15.26 -12.71
CA ASP A 8 0.58 -14.76 -12.47
C ASP A 8 0.54 -13.41 -11.76
N LEU A 9 1.45 -13.23 -10.80
CA LEU A 9 1.59 -12.03 -9.99
C LEU A 9 3.06 -11.67 -9.80
N ILE A 10 3.40 -10.40 -9.98
CA ILE A 10 4.71 -9.83 -9.65
C ILE A 10 4.59 -8.85 -8.49
N VAL A 11 5.67 -8.74 -7.70
CA VAL A 11 5.84 -7.68 -6.71
C VAL A 11 6.85 -6.67 -7.24
N VAL A 12 6.45 -5.40 -7.34
CA VAL A 12 7.36 -4.32 -7.75
C VAL A 12 7.98 -3.68 -6.52
N GLY A 13 9.31 -3.80 -6.41
CA GLY A 13 10.09 -3.45 -5.22
C GLY A 13 10.45 -4.69 -4.39
N ALA A 14 11.74 -4.98 -4.25
CA ALA A 14 12.32 -6.08 -3.44
C ALA A 14 12.91 -5.59 -2.10
N GLY A 15 12.68 -4.32 -1.75
CA GLY A 15 13.05 -3.73 -0.47
C GLY A 15 12.22 -4.28 0.70
N GLY A 16 12.47 -3.79 1.92
CA GLY A 16 11.82 -4.32 3.13
C GLY A 16 10.29 -4.41 3.05
N HIS A 17 9.62 -3.37 2.52
CA HIS A 17 8.16 -3.41 2.37
C HIS A 17 7.71 -4.41 1.29
N GLY A 18 8.47 -4.51 0.18
CA GLY A 18 8.19 -5.51 -0.86
C GLY A 18 8.31 -6.94 -0.33
N GLN A 19 9.28 -7.21 0.54
CA GLN A 19 9.43 -8.50 1.19
C GLN A 19 8.23 -8.84 2.09
N VAL A 20 7.74 -7.87 2.88
CA VAL A 20 6.50 -8.05 3.67
C VAL A 20 5.29 -8.36 2.77
N VAL A 21 5.14 -7.65 1.65
CA VAL A 21 4.06 -7.91 0.70
C VAL A 21 4.17 -9.30 0.09
N ALA A 22 5.38 -9.70 -0.31
CA ALA A 22 5.63 -11.01 -0.90
C ALA A 22 5.38 -12.17 0.08
N GLU A 23 5.74 -11.98 1.36
CA GLU A 23 5.45 -12.94 2.43
C GLU A 23 3.93 -13.14 2.60
N ILE A 24 3.15 -12.07 2.65
CA ILE A 24 1.67 -12.15 2.69
C ILE A 24 1.16 -12.93 1.47
N ILE A 25 1.70 -12.67 0.28
CA ILE A 25 1.26 -13.36 -0.94
C ILE A 25 1.59 -14.85 -0.87
N GLN A 26 2.82 -15.22 -0.49
CA GLN A 26 3.23 -16.61 -0.40
C GLN A 26 2.41 -17.40 0.62
N GLU A 27 2.22 -16.85 1.81
CA GLU A 27 1.55 -17.55 2.89
C GLU A 27 0.05 -17.72 2.66
N TYR A 28 -0.62 -16.73 2.03
CA TYR A 28 -2.08 -16.70 2.03
C TYR A 28 -2.72 -16.75 0.64
N TYR A 29 -2.04 -16.29 -0.40
CA TYR A 29 -2.62 -16.22 -1.74
C TYR A 29 -2.09 -17.31 -2.69
N VAL A 30 -0.82 -17.71 -2.51
CA VAL A 30 -0.25 -18.86 -3.23
C VAL A 30 -0.76 -20.16 -2.62
N ALA A 31 -0.84 -20.25 -1.28
CA ALA A 31 -1.41 -21.41 -0.58
C ALA A 31 -2.85 -21.70 -1.02
N ASP A 32 -3.66 -20.65 -1.21
CA ASP A 32 -5.04 -20.75 -1.73
C ASP A 32 -5.12 -20.98 -3.24
N LYS A 33 -3.99 -21.13 -3.94
CA LYS A 33 -3.88 -21.32 -5.39
C LYS A 33 -4.54 -20.21 -6.22
N ARG A 34 -4.64 -19.01 -5.69
CA ARG A 34 -5.15 -17.85 -6.45
C ARG A 34 -4.11 -17.25 -7.37
N PHE A 35 -2.87 -17.17 -6.88
CA PHE A 35 -1.76 -16.57 -7.62
C PHE A 35 -0.54 -17.47 -7.64
N ARG A 36 0.23 -17.35 -8.72
CA ARG A 36 1.62 -17.80 -8.81
C ARG A 36 2.52 -16.56 -8.69
N LEU A 37 3.23 -16.44 -7.58
CA LEU A 37 4.21 -15.36 -7.42
C LEU A 37 5.42 -15.64 -8.31
N MET A 38 5.59 -14.83 -9.37
CA MET A 38 6.64 -14.97 -10.35
C MET A 38 7.98 -14.48 -9.83
N GLY A 39 7.99 -13.37 -9.09
CA GLY A 39 9.21 -12.74 -8.59
C GLY A 39 9.04 -11.27 -8.30
N PHE A 40 10.18 -10.64 -7.98
CA PHE A 40 10.29 -9.20 -7.81
C PHE A 40 10.76 -8.52 -9.09
N ILE A 41 10.36 -7.25 -9.25
CA ILE A 41 10.96 -6.28 -10.16
C ILE A 41 11.59 -5.20 -9.27
N ASP A 42 12.89 -4.93 -9.43
CA ASP A 42 13.59 -3.93 -8.62
C ASP A 42 14.72 -3.28 -9.41
N ASP A 43 14.82 -1.94 -9.36
CA ASP A 43 15.83 -1.18 -10.10
C ASP A 43 17.21 -1.16 -9.43
N ASN A 44 17.35 -1.74 -8.23
CA ASN A 44 18.64 -1.86 -7.57
C ASN A 44 19.53 -2.87 -8.32
N PRO A 45 20.62 -2.44 -8.98
CA PRO A 45 21.43 -3.33 -9.79
C PRO A 45 22.11 -4.45 -8.99
N ARG A 46 22.20 -4.31 -7.65
CA ARG A 46 22.74 -5.36 -6.78
C ARG A 46 21.77 -6.51 -6.54
N LEU A 47 20.48 -6.30 -6.84
CA LEU A 47 19.43 -7.31 -6.63
C LEU A 47 19.04 -8.02 -7.91
N VAL A 48 19.37 -7.49 -9.08
CA VAL A 48 19.02 -8.12 -10.36
C VAL A 48 19.64 -9.52 -10.45
N GLY A 49 18.80 -10.53 -10.67
CA GLY A 49 19.20 -11.94 -10.72
C GLY A 49 19.47 -12.57 -9.34
N ALA A 50 19.31 -11.81 -8.25
CA ALA A 50 19.40 -12.36 -6.90
C ALA A 50 18.11 -13.09 -6.50
N VAL A 51 18.17 -13.82 -5.39
CA VAL A 51 17.02 -14.43 -4.74
C VAL A 51 16.86 -13.74 -3.37
N VAL A 52 15.67 -13.23 -3.09
CA VAL A 52 15.32 -12.55 -1.84
C VAL A 52 14.16 -13.32 -1.20
N ASN A 53 14.37 -13.86 0.01
CA ASN A 53 13.38 -14.71 0.71
C ASN A 53 12.82 -15.83 -0.19
N ASP A 54 13.70 -16.56 -0.87
CA ASP A 54 13.39 -17.65 -1.81
C ASP A 54 12.59 -17.22 -3.07
N ILE A 55 12.47 -15.90 -3.30
CA ILE A 55 11.79 -15.33 -4.46
C ILE A 55 12.82 -14.70 -5.41
N PRO A 56 12.82 -15.02 -6.72
CA PRO A 56 13.76 -14.43 -7.65
C PRO A 56 13.48 -12.95 -7.90
N VAL A 57 14.52 -12.15 -8.07
CA VAL A 57 14.44 -10.81 -8.66
C VAL A 57 14.62 -10.97 -10.18
N LEU A 58 13.53 -10.83 -10.91
CA LEU A 58 13.44 -11.09 -12.34
C LEU A 58 14.25 -10.11 -13.18
N GLY A 59 14.30 -8.86 -12.74
CA GLY A 59 15.01 -7.78 -13.42
C GLY A 59 14.62 -6.42 -12.87
N ASN A 60 15.06 -5.37 -13.56
CA ASN A 60 14.67 -3.98 -13.30
C ASN A 60 13.30 -3.65 -13.95
N THR A 61 12.84 -2.41 -13.83
CA THR A 61 11.56 -1.97 -14.44
C THR A 61 11.52 -2.13 -15.95
N GLU A 62 12.65 -2.11 -16.66
CA GLU A 62 12.69 -2.37 -18.11
C GLU A 62 12.32 -3.82 -18.45
N TYR A 63 12.56 -4.77 -17.53
CA TYR A 63 12.23 -6.17 -17.72
C TYR A 63 10.72 -6.42 -17.87
N ILE A 64 9.88 -5.49 -17.40
CA ILE A 64 8.42 -5.53 -17.55
C ILE A 64 8.00 -5.64 -19.01
N ASN A 65 8.77 -5.06 -19.94
CA ASN A 65 8.49 -5.11 -21.38
C ASN A 65 8.63 -6.53 -21.98
N TYR A 66 9.25 -7.44 -21.27
CA TYR A 66 9.44 -8.85 -21.69
C TYR A 66 8.47 -9.81 -20.98
N LEU A 67 7.70 -9.32 -20.02
CA LEU A 67 6.71 -10.12 -19.30
C LEU A 67 5.41 -10.22 -20.10
N THR A 68 4.76 -11.36 -20.05
CA THR A 68 3.36 -11.47 -20.42
C THR A 68 2.53 -10.66 -19.43
N LEU A 69 1.45 -10.00 -19.88
CA LEU A 69 0.55 -9.24 -19.02
C LEU A 69 0.06 -10.11 -17.87
N CYS A 70 0.29 -9.64 -16.66
CA CYS A 70 -0.06 -10.35 -15.43
C CYS A 70 -0.55 -9.36 -14.36
N ASN A 71 -0.84 -9.89 -13.19
CA ASN A 71 -1.19 -9.08 -12.04
C ASN A 71 0.07 -8.49 -11.39
N PHE A 72 -0.11 -7.36 -10.69
CA PHE A 72 0.97 -6.75 -9.93
C PHE A 72 0.50 -6.15 -8.60
N VAL A 73 1.44 -6.03 -7.67
CA VAL A 73 1.32 -5.20 -6.47
C VAL A 73 2.64 -4.46 -6.25
N ILE A 74 2.58 -3.24 -5.72
CA ILE A 74 3.78 -2.44 -5.52
C ILE A 74 4.15 -2.40 -4.04
N GLY A 75 5.33 -2.93 -3.72
CA GLY A 75 5.92 -2.98 -2.38
C GLY A 75 6.92 -1.84 -2.13
N ILE A 76 6.63 -0.61 -2.58
CA ILE A 76 7.52 0.56 -2.45
C ILE A 76 6.88 1.60 -1.54
N GLY A 77 7.60 1.98 -0.47
CA GLY A 77 7.09 2.94 0.53
C GLY A 77 7.02 4.39 0.04
N SER A 78 7.84 4.81 -0.94
CA SER A 78 7.79 6.15 -1.51
C SER A 78 6.49 6.36 -2.31
N ASN A 79 5.63 7.26 -1.85
CA ASN A 79 4.33 7.52 -2.49
C ASN A 79 4.45 7.99 -3.93
N SER A 80 5.44 8.84 -4.24
CA SER A 80 5.66 9.35 -5.59
C SER A 80 6.16 8.27 -6.56
N VAL A 81 7.15 7.48 -6.14
CA VAL A 81 7.67 6.36 -6.96
C VAL A 81 6.57 5.32 -7.16
N ARG A 82 5.83 4.96 -6.09
CA ARG A 82 4.74 4.01 -6.14
C ARG A 82 3.62 4.43 -7.10
N SER A 83 3.24 5.72 -7.04
CA SER A 83 2.24 6.29 -7.96
C SER A 83 2.68 6.20 -9.42
N SER A 84 3.90 6.65 -9.74
CA SER A 84 4.38 6.65 -11.13
C SER A 84 4.44 5.23 -11.72
N LEU A 85 4.88 4.25 -10.92
CA LEU A 85 4.92 2.85 -11.37
C LEU A 85 3.53 2.23 -11.50
N PHE A 86 2.59 2.61 -10.63
CA PHE A 86 1.21 2.15 -10.71
C PHE A 86 0.54 2.63 -12.00
N ASP A 87 0.68 3.92 -12.30
CA ASP A 87 0.11 4.52 -13.50
C ASP A 87 0.73 3.93 -14.77
N LEU A 88 2.06 3.74 -14.78
CA LEU A 88 2.77 3.11 -15.89
C LEU A 88 2.24 1.70 -16.14
N LEU A 89 2.22 0.84 -15.12
CA LEU A 89 1.82 -0.56 -15.27
C LEU A 89 0.34 -0.68 -15.70
N CYS A 90 -0.54 0.12 -15.13
CA CYS A 90 -1.94 0.17 -15.57
C CYS A 90 -2.06 0.61 -17.04
N SER A 91 -1.27 1.61 -17.47
CA SER A 91 -1.34 2.15 -18.84
C SER A 91 -0.93 1.13 -19.91
N ILE A 92 -0.06 0.19 -19.56
CA ILE A 92 0.40 -0.87 -20.47
C ILE A 92 -0.38 -2.19 -20.29
N GLY A 93 -1.42 -2.22 -19.46
CA GLY A 93 -2.39 -3.30 -19.36
C GLY A 93 -2.17 -4.31 -18.23
N PHE A 94 -1.21 -4.11 -17.34
CA PHE A 94 -1.07 -4.93 -16.15
C PHE A 94 -2.22 -4.65 -15.15
N CYS A 95 -2.61 -5.66 -14.36
CA CYS A 95 -3.75 -5.57 -13.47
C CYS A 95 -3.32 -5.41 -12.01
N PRO A 96 -3.64 -4.29 -11.34
CA PRO A 96 -3.29 -4.11 -9.93
C PRO A 96 -4.16 -4.98 -9.02
N VAL A 97 -3.52 -5.70 -8.09
CA VAL A 97 -4.19 -6.58 -7.12
C VAL A 97 -4.11 -5.98 -5.73
N THR A 98 -5.26 -5.95 -5.05
CA THR A 98 -5.34 -5.60 -3.63
C THR A 98 -4.99 -6.81 -2.78
N ILE A 99 -3.95 -6.66 -1.94
CA ILE A 99 -3.45 -7.68 -1.01
C ILE A 99 -3.87 -7.32 0.41
N ARG A 100 -4.49 -8.28 1.08
CA ARG A 100 -4.97 -8.13 2.44
C ARG A 100 -4.45 -9.25 3.32
N HIS A 101 -3.74 -8.89 4.39
CA HIS A 101 -3.32 -9.85 5.39
C HIS A 101 -4.54 -10.40 6.15
N PRO A 102 -4.67 -11.72 6.38
CA PRO A 102 -5.84 -12.32 7.03
C PRO A 102 -6.05 -11.85 8.47
N TYR A 103 -4.99 -11.46 9.17
CA TYR A 103 -5.09 -10.86 10.51
C TYR A 103 -5.34 -9.35 10.48
N SER A 104 -5.92 -8.82 9.39
CA SER A 104 -6.50 -7.49 9.34
C SER A 104 -8.01 -7.56 9.52
N SER A 105 -8.60 -6.56 10.13
CA SER A 105 -10.05 -6.40 10.24
C SER A 105 -10.51 -5.28 9.33
N VAL A 106 -11.20 -5.61 8.25
CA VAL A 106 -11.77 -4.63 7.33
C VAL A 106 -13.29 -4.82 7.32
N SER A 107 -14.00 -3.75 7.65
CA SER A 107 -15.47 -3.76 7.65
C SER A 107 -16.03 -4.10 6.28
N ASN A 108 -17.14 -4.86 6.25
CA ASN A 108 -17.83 -5.19 4.99
C ASN A 108 -18.45 -3.96 4.30
N SER A 109 -18.66 -2.87 5.04
CA SER A 109 -19.16 -1.60 4.50
C SER A 109 -18.05 -0.63 4.08
N ALA A 110 -16.78 -0.98 4.30
CA ALA A 110 -15.65 -0.22 3.78
C ALA A 110 -15.36 -0.61 2.33
N SER A 111 -14.89 0.36 1.54
CA SER A 111 -14.44 0.12 0.17
C SER A 111 -12.93 0.22 0.07
N LEU A 112 -12.34 -0.71 -0.68
CA LEU A 112 -10.91 -0.69 -1.02
C LEU A 112 -10.77 -0.56 -2.53
N GLY A 113 -9.93 0.37 -2.96
CA GLY A 113 -9.53 0.52 -4.35
C GLY A 113 -8.63 -0.62 -4.84
N LYS A 114 -8.06 -0.44 -6.01
CA LYS A 114 -7.15 -1.40 -6.65
C LYS A 114 -5.71 -1.22 -6.17
N GLY A 115 -4.97 -2.32 -6.07
CA GLY A 115 -3.56 -2.28 -5.68
C GLY A 115 -3.30 -1.87 -4.23
N VAL A 116 -4.30 -1.92 -3.37
CA VAL A 116 -4.17 -1.59 -1.93
C VAL A 116 -3.41 -2.70 -1.21
N VAL A 117 -2.49 -2.31 -0.34
CA VAL A 117 -1.82 -3.24 0.58
C VAL A 117 -2.34 -3.00 2.00
N VAL A 118 -2.97 -4.03 2.57
CA VAL A 118 -3.45 -4.02 3.95
C VAL A 118 -2.63 -5.00 4.77
N CYS A 119 -1.77 -4.49 5.66
CA CYS A 119 -0.85 -5.29 6.45
C CYS A 119 -1.50 -5.93 7.69
N ALA A 120 -0.71 -6.74 8.42
CA ALA A 120 -1.15 -7.41 9.64
C ALA A 120 -1.61 -6.41 10.73
N GLY A 121 -2.66 -6.78 11.47
CA GLY A 121 -3.18 -6.00 12.60
C GLY A 121 -3.87 -4.68 12.20
N VAL A 122 -4.06 -4.41 10.92
CA VAL A 122 -4.80 -3.23 10.45
C VAL A 122 -6.28 -3.35 10.80
N VAL A 123 -6.87 -2.21 11.19
CA VAL A 123 -8.32 -2.08 11.35
C VAL A 123 -8.82 -1.00 10.40
N VAL A 124 -9.78 -1.35 9.54
CA VAL A 124 -10.54 -0.41 8.70
C VAL A 124 -12.01 -0.50 9.09
N SER A 125 -12.53 0.58 9.66
CA SER A 125 -13.88 0.63 10.22
C SER A 125 -14.96 0.89 9.15
N SER A 126 -16.21 0.91 9.59
CA SER A 126 -17.39 1.05 8.71
C SER A 126 -17.38 2.32 7.88
N GLN A 127 -17.85 2.21 6.62
CA GLN A 127 -17.99 3.34 5.70
C GLN A 127 -16.68 4.08 5.40
N ALA A 128 -15.51 3.49 5.69
CA ALA A 128 -14.24 4.04 5.25
C ALA A 128 -14.04 3.77 3.75
N GLU A 129 -13.56 4.78 3.03
CA GLU A 129 -13.27 4.73 1.60
C GLU A 129 -11.75 4.82 1.39
N ILE A 130 -11.18 3.79 0.81
CA ILE A 130 -9.73 3.70 0.56
C ILE A 130 -9.50 3.73 -0.95
N GLY A 131 -8.75 4.71 -1.41
CA GLY A 131 -8.38 4.88 -2.82
C GLY A 131 -7.44 3.80 -3.36
N ASN A 132 -6.97 3.99 -4.58
CA ASN A 132 -6.10 3.05 -5.26
C ASN A 132 -4.65 3.13 -4.75
N ASN A 133 -3.95 1.99 -4.77
CA ASN A 133 -2.52 1.90 -4.47
C ASN A 133 -2.13 2.50 -3.11
N VAL A 134 -3.06 2.45 -2.14
CA VAL A 134 -2.85 2.89 -0.76
C VAL A 134 -2.13 1.80 0.02
N ILE A 135 -1.21 2.21 0.90
CA ILE A 135 -0.64 1.31 1.91
C ILE A 135 -1.30 1.62 3.25
N ILE A 136 -1.97 0.62 3.84
CA ILE A 136 -2.43 0.64 5.23
C ILE A 136 -1.52 -0.33 5.98
N ASN A 137 -0.52 0.26 6.65
CA ASN A 137 0.62 -0.51 7.14
C ASN A 137 0.36 -1.11 8.53
N THR A 138 1.24 -1.99 8.96
CA THR A 138 1.14 -2.84 10.16
C THR A 138 0.54 -2.11 11.37
N SER A 139 -0.51 -2.69 11.95
CA SER A 139 -1.20 -2.24 13.17
C SER A 139 -1.72 -0.80 13.12
N SER A 140 -1.89 -0.20 11.94
CA SER A 140 -2.55 1.08 11.80
C SER A 140 -4.08 0.95 11.85
N SER A 141 -4.78 2.04 12.15
CA SER A 141 -6.24 2.07 12.16
C SER A 141 -6.80 3.25 11.38
N VAL A 142 -7.82 2.95 10.56
CA VAL A 142 -8.63 3.91 9.82
C VAL A 142 -10.05 3.79 10.35
N ASP A 143 -10.51 4.80 11.06
CA ASP A 143 -11.81 4.77 11.71
C ASP A 143 -12.95 5.07 10.72
N HIS A 144 -14.20 5.05 11.22
CA HIS A 144 -15.42 5.13 10.40
C HIS A 144 -15.48 6.41 9.55
N HIS A 145 -16.04 6.30 8.34
CA HIS A 145 -16.26 7.41 7.41
C HIS A 145 -14.98 8.17 7.01
N CYS A 146 -13.80 7.61 7.22
CA CYS A 146 -12.57 8.18 6.70
C CYS A 146 -12.53 8.06 5.17
N ASN A 147 -11.93 9.05 4.52
CA ASN A 147 -11.65 9.02 3.08
C ASN A 147 -10.14 9.12 2.86
N ILE A 148 -9.54 8.09 2.27
CA ILE A 148 -8.09 8.00 2.04
C ILE A 148 -7.84 8.05 0.53
N GLY A 149 -7.23 9.14 0.08
CA GLY A 149 -6.93 9.40 -1.32
C GLY A 149 -5.90 8.42 -1.92
N ASP A 150 -5.89 8.35 -3.24
CA ASP A 150 -5.02 7.45 -4.00
C ASP A 150 -3.55 7.63 -3.62
N HIS A 151 -2.82 6.53 -3.62
CA HIS A 151 -1.39 6.50 -3.34
C HIS A 151 -0.97 7.01 -1.95
N ALA A 152 -1.89 7.22 -1.03
CA ALA A 152 -1.55 7.60 0.35
C ALA A 152 -0.87 6.45 1.10
N HIS A 153 -0.18 6.78 2.19
CA HIS A 153 0.45 5.79 3.06
C HIS A 153 0.10 6.09 4.52
N ILE A 154 -0.64 5.19 5.13
CA ILE A 154 -0.90 5.16 6.57
C ILE A 154 0.16 4.25 7.18
N ALA A 155 1.18 4.84 7.78
CA ALA A 155 2.38 4.14 8.23
C ALA A 155 2.13 3.25 9.46
N PRO A 156 3.05 2.37 9.86
CA PRO A 156 2.86 1.45 10.97
C PRO A 156 2.39 2.14 12.25
N GLY A 157 1.32 1.61 12.86
CA GLY A 157 0.77 2.11 14.12
C GLY A 157 0.09 3.47 14.06
N ALA A 158 -0.03 4.10 12.89
CA ALA A 158 -0.75 5.38 12.75
C ALA A 158 -2.24 5.18 13.02
N ARG A 159 -2.88 6.17 13.64
CA ARG A 159 -4.29 6.11 14.08
C ARG A 159 -5.06 7.31 13.55
N LEU A 160 -6.08 7.03 12.76
CA LEU A 160 -6.99 8.06 12.24
C LEU A 160 -8.32 7.97 12.99
N GLY A 161 -8.76 9.08 13.58
CA GLY A 161 -10.10 9.19 14.16
C GLY A 161 -11.18 9.25 13.09
N GLY A 162 -12.44 9.16 13.48
CA GLY A 162 -13.56 9.14 12.54
C GLY A 162 -13.63 10.37 11.63
N GLU A 163 -14.10 10.17 10.39
CA GLU A 163 -14.31 11.22 9.40
C GLU A 163 -13.02 11.98 8.98
N VAL A 164 -11.84 11.40 9.18
CA VAL A 164 -10.58 11.96 8.69
C VAL A 164 -10.50 11.84 7.17
N VAL A 165 -10.05 12.92 6.52
CA VAL A 165 -9.75 12.94 5.08
C VAL A 165 -8.25 13.00 4.90
N VAL A 166 -7.68 12.05 4.15
CA VAL A 166 -6.26 12.04 3.77
C VAL A 166 -6.16 12.21 2.26
N GLY A 167 -5.49 13.25 1.83
CA GLY A 167 -5.32 13.58 0.41
C GLY A 167 -4.40 12.60 -0.32
N GLU A 168 -4.45 12.66 -1.65
CA GLU A 168 -3.62 11.87 -2.55
C GLU A 168 -2.13 11.98 -2.18
N LYS A 169 -1.41 10.85 -2.20
CA LYS A 169 0.04 10.77 -1.93
C LYS A 169 0.47 11.31 -0.56
N ALA A 170 -0.46 11.62 0.34
CA ALA A 170 -0.10 12.05 1.68
C ALA A 170 0.50 10.88 2.49
N LEU A 171 1.37 11.22 3.43
CA LEU A 171 1.99 10.28 4.36
C LEU A 171 1.56 10.60 5.79
N VAL A 172 0.91 9.66 6.46
CA VAL A 172 0.71 9.70 7.91
C VAL A 172 1.76 8.81 8.56
N GLY A 173 2.74 9.43 9.19
CA GLY A 173 3.96 8.79 9.70
C GLY A 173 3.73 7.77 10.81
N ILE A 174 4.77 6.98 11.10
CA ILE A 174 4.75 5.90 12.09
C ILE A 174 4.21 6.40 13.43
N GLY A 175 3.18 5.73 13.98
CA GLY A 175 2.62 6.05 15.29
C GLY A 175 1.92 7.42 15.39
N ALA A 176 1.74 8.15 14.30
CA ALA A 176 1.03 9.42 14.32
C ALA A 176 -0.46 9.22 14.67
N THR A 177 -1.05 10.22 15.33
CA THR A 177 -2.47 10.23 15.69
C THR A 177 -3.14 11.46 15.07
N VAL A 178 -4.25 11.24 14.38
CA VAL A 178 -5.03 12.29 13.72
C VAL A 178 -6.40 12.36 14.36
N MET A 179 -6.76 13.54 14.89
CA MET A 179 -8.05 13.77 15.52
C MET A 179 -9.20 13.65 14.52
N PRO A 180 -10.41 13.28 14.97
CA PRO A 180 -11.58 13.17 14.09
C PRO A 180 -11.84 14.45 13.29
N ARG A 181 -12.32 14.27 12.03
CA ARG A 181 -12.70 15.34 11.09
C ARG A 181 -11.56 16.21 10.58
N VAL A 182 -10.32 15.90 10.90
CA VAL A 182 -9.14 16.61 10.38
C VAL A 182 -8.92 16.24 8.91
N LYS A 183 -8.48 17.20 8.10
CA LYS A 183 -8.09 17.02 6.72
C LYS A 183 -6.58 17.12 6.59
N ILE A 184 -5.97 16.08 6.00
CA ILE A 184 -4.57 16.05 5.61
C ILE A 184 -4.53 16.28 4.10
N GLY A 185 -3.91 17.38 3.66
CA GLY A 185 -3.87 17.76 2.23
C GLY A 185 -3.04 16.80 1.38
N THR A 186 -3.25 16.87 0.07
CA THR A 186 -2.47 16.13 -0.94
C THR A 186 -0.96 16.37 -0.75
N HIS A 187 -0.16 15.32 -0.89
CA HIS A 187 1.29 15.35 -0.66
C HIS A 187 1.74 15.80 0.74
N ALA A 188 0.84 16.05 1.68
CA ALA A 188 1.24 16.44 3.04
C ALA A 188 1.92 15.28 3.77
N VAL A 189 2.81 15.62 4.69
CA VAL A 189 3.54 14.65 5.52
C VAL A 189 3.28 14.94 6.99
N VAL A 190 2.68 13.99 7.67
CA VAL A 190 2.59 13.97 9.13
C VAL A 190 3.78 13.16 9.65
N GLY A 191 4.65 13.79 10.44
CA GLY A 191 5.83 13.13 10.98
C GLY A 191 5.50 12.00 11.96
N ALA A 192 6.47 11.12 12.19
CA ALA A 192 6.32 10.02 13.12
C ALA A 192 5.97 10.52 14.54
N GLY A 193 5.01 9.86 15.21
CA GLY A 193 4.56 10.21 16.56
C GLY A 193 3.83 11.53 16.69
N ALA A 194 3.56 12.25 15.60
CA ALA A 194 2.88 13.53 15.65
C ALA A 194 1.39 13.37 16.03
N THR A 195 0.85 14.36 16.76
CA THR A 195 -0.58 14.43 17.09
C THR A 195 -1.21 15.61 16.35
N VAL A 196 -1.96 15.29 15.31
CA VAL A 196 -2.60 16.29 14.43
C VAL A 196 -3.98 16.65 14.98
N ILE A 197 -4.17 17.92 15.34
CA ILE A 197 -5.41 18.45 15.94
C ILE A 197 -6.11 19.50 15.05
N LYS A 198 -5.52 19.83 13.90
CA LYS A 198 -6.04 20.79 12.92
C LYS A 198 -5.67 20.32 11.51
N ASP A 199 -6.40 20.83 10.53
CA ASP A 199 -6.13 20.55 9.13
C ASP A 199 -4.68 20.87 8.73
N VAL A 200 -4.11 19.98 7.91
CA VAL A 200 -2.76 20.11 7.35
C VAL A 200 -2.89 20.48 5.88
N PRO A 201 -2.41 21.66 5.47
CA PRO A 201 -2.49 22.07 4.07
C PRO A 201 -1.69 21.14 3.12
N GLU A 202 -2.03 21.19 1.83
CA GLU A 202 -1.33 20.47 0.77
C GLU A 202 0.19 20.71 0.82
N GLY A 203 0.97 19.65 0.64
CA GLY A 203 2.43 19.67 0.57
C GLY A 203 3.13 20.06 1.88
N LYS A 204 2.41 20.32 2.97
CA LYS A 204 3.02 20.68 4.24
C LYS A 204 3.55 19.48 5.00
N ILE A 205 4.64 19.72 5.72
CA ILE A 205 5.20 18.77 6.69
C ILE A 205 4.90 19.30 8.08
N VAL A 206 4.26 18.48 8.91
CA VAL A 206 3.94 18.81 10.31
C VAL A 206 4.52 17.76 11.24
N ILE A 207 5.06 18.17 12.38
CA ILE A 207 5.71 17.30 13.36
C ILE A 207 5.33 17.70 14.80
N GLY A 208 5.50 16.79 15.72
CA GLY A 208 5.36 17.05 17.16
C GLY A 208 3.93 16.88 17.72
N THR A 209 3.78 17.21 19.00
CA THR A 209 2.53 17.09 19.76
C THR A 209 2.29 18.40 20.53
N PRO A 210 1.29 19.24 20.14
CA PRO A 210 0.52 19.12 18.89
C PRO A 210 1.37 19.37 17.65
N ALA A 211 0.97 18.77 16.53
CA ALA A 211 1.68 18.91 15.25
C ALA A 211 1.61 20.37 14.74
N LYS A 212 2.74 20.86 14.28
CA LYS A 212 2.92 22.21 13.72
C LYS A 212 3.78 22.15 12.47
#